data_6f4652aaf5cd7c648e21a2d4e8fef430
#
_entry.id   6f4652aaf5cd7c648e21a2d4e8fef430
#
_cell.length_a   1.000
_cell.length_b   1.000
_cell.length_c   1.000
_cell.angle_alpha   90.00
_cell.angle_beta   90.00
_cell.angle_gamma   90.00
#
_symmetry.space_group_name_H-M   'P 1'
#
loop_
_entity.id
_entity.type
_entity.pdbx_description
1 polymer ?
#
loop_
_entity_poly.entity_id
_entity_poly.type
_entity_poly.pdbx_seq_one_letter_code
_entity_poly.pdbx_strand_id
1 'polypeptide(L)'
;YFDSSADATVSGTTNINSASVSLSRTSYEYTKFKKQPIITATYNGTTLKKGTDYDYYYIKNVLAGTGYTMLRGKGKYSGTKLVPFTITTTDIAEGGTVADIADYTYDGTAKKPTVKVQYTGTTLTKGTDYTVSYSNNTNAGTATVKITGKRNFHGTLTKTFKINKA
;
A
#
# COMPACT_ATOMS: atom_id res chain seq x y z
N TYR A 1 3.45 -35.11 -19.39
CA TYR A 1 3.65 -35.21 -17.96
C TYR A 1 4.72 -34.21 -17.53
N PHE A 2 4.35 -33.24 -16.77
CA PHE A 2 5.26 -32.22 -16.27
C PHE A 2 5.61 -32.53 -14.82
N ASP A 3 6.86 -32.89 -14.56
CA ASP A 3 7.34 -33.10 -13.20
C ASP A 3 7.76 -31.75 -12.61
N SER A 4 7.04 -31.28 -11.62
CA SER A 4 7.34 -30.03 -10.92
C SER A 4 8.68 -30.03 -10.20
N SER A 5 9.27 -31.21 -9.97
CA SER A 5 10.62 -31.36 -9.41
C SER A 5 11.70 -31.11 -10.46
N ALA A 6 11.38 -31.27 -11.74
CA ALA A 6 12.34 -31.05 -12.84
C ALA A 6 12.68 -29.56 -13.05
N ASP A 7 11.83 -28.65 -12.65
CA ASP A 7 12.13 -27.21 -12.72
C ASP A 7 13.26 -26.81 -11.73
N ALA A 8 13.49 -27.63 -10.71
CA ALA A 8 14.55 -27.42 -9.73
C ALA A 8 15.90 -27.99 -10.16
N THR A 9 15.95 -28.85 -11.20
CA THR A 9 17.12 -29.66 -11.52
C THR A 9 17.44 -29.68 -13.02
N VAL A 10 17.58 -28.52 -13.62
CA VAL A 10 18.28 -28.46 -14.91
C VAL A 10 19.71 -28.91 -14.65
N SER A 11 20.13 -30.01 -15.31
CA SER A 11 21.46 -30.61 -15.15
C SER A 11 22.56 -29.55 -15.31
N GLY A 12 23.46 -29.44 -14.32
CA GLY A 12 24.58 -28.50 -14.33
C GLY A 12 24.24 -27.11 -13.78
N THR A 13 23.00 -26.84 -13.30
CA THR A 13 22.59 -25.57 -12.69
C THR A 13 22.33 -25.70 -11.20
N THR A 14 22.51 -24.61 -10.48
CA THR A 14 22.14 -24.46 -9.07
C THR A 14 20.80 -23.74 -8.98
N ASN A 15 19.89 -24.24 -8.16
CA ASN A 15 18.62 -23.56 -7.92
C ASN A 15 18.86 -22.27 -7.13
N ILE A 16 18.41 -21.14 -7.65
CA ILE A 16 18.60 -19.82 -7.04
C ILE A 16 17.88 -19.69 -5.68
N ASN A 17 16.93 -20.57 -5.40
CA ASN A 17 16.29 -20.60 -4.09
C ASN A 17 17.28 -20.91 -2.95
N SER A 18 18.41 -21.55 -3.26
CA SER A 18 19.51 -21.82 -2.32
C SER A 18 20.40 -20.60 -2.05
N ALA A 19 20.27 -19.52 -2.83
CA ALA A 19 21.02 -18.29 -2.61
C ALA A 19 20.51 -17.54 -1.38
N SER A 20 21.40 -16.86 -0.70
CA SER A 20 21.05 -15.88 0.34
C SER A 20 20.74 -14.53 -0.34
N VAL A 21 19.59 -13.95 -0.02
CA VAL A 21 19.17 -12.67 -0.61
C VAL A 21 18.84 -11.69 0.50
N SER A 22 19.43 -10.51 0.42
CA SER A 22 19.11 -9.36 1.25
C SER A 22 18.56 -8.23 0.40
N LEU A 23 17.66 -7.44 0.99
CA LEU A 23 17.09 -6.25 0.40
C LEU A 23 17.64 -5.03 1.12
N SER A 24 17.92 -3.94 0.40
CA SER A 24 18.38 -2.68 0.98
C SER A 24 17.40 -2.11 2.01
N ARG A 25 16.13 -2.46 1.88
CA ARG A 25 15.07 -2.07 2.81
C ARG A 25 13.94 -3.10 2.77
N THR A 26 13.44 -3.49 3.93
CA THR A 26 12.41 -4.52 4.09
C THR A 26 11.05 -3.99 4.52
N SER A 27 10.96 -2.69 4.84
CA SER A 27 9.71 -2.03 5.21
C SER A 27 9.63 -0.64 4.59
N TYR A 28 8.51 -0.33 4.01
CA TYR A 28 8.18 0.95 3.38
C TYR A 28 6.84 1.43 3.87
N GLU A 29 6.64 2.74 3.88
CA GLU A 29 5.32 3.33 4.03
C GLU A 29 4.64 3.48 2.66
N TYR A 30 3.32 3.37 2.62
CA TYR A 30 2.55 3.61 1.40
C TYR A 30 2.71 5.05 0.92
N THR A 31 3.06 5.23 -0.35
CA THR A 31 3.24 6.55 -0.98
C THR A 31 2.65 6.62 -2.38
N LYS A 32 1.79 5.67 -2.76
CA LYS A 32 1.28 5.44 -4.13
C LYS A 32 2.34 5.11 -5.21
N PHE A 33 3.62 5.20 -4.89
CA PHE A 33 4.71 4.88 -5.81
C PHE A 33 5.25 3.47 -5.59
N LYS A 34 5.81 2.89 -6.64
CA LYS A 34 6.46 1.57 -6.61
C LYS A 34 7.60 1.53 -5.60
N LYS A 35 7.67 0.46 -4.83
CA LYS A 35 8.80 0.13 -3.95
C LYS A 35 9.73 -0.83 -4.67
N GLN A 36 11.00 -0.48 -4.72
CA GLN A 36 12.01 -1.22 -5.50
C GLN A 36 13.30 -1.35 -4.67
N PRO A 37 13.29 -2.22 -3.63
CA PRO A 37 14.48 -2.45 -2.83
C PRO A 37 15.65 -2.96 -3.70
N ILE A 38 16.85 -2.50 -3.41
CA ILE A 38 18.06 -3.00 -4.05
C ILE A 38 18.34 -4.40 -3.52
N ILE A 39 18.66 -5.32 -4.42
CA ILE A 39 18.86 -6.74 -4.14
C ILE A 39 20.35 -7.02 -4.05
N THR A 40 20.77 -7.74 -3.02
CA THR A 40 22.07 -8.39 -2.95
C THR A 40 21.85 -9.88 -2.78
N ALA A 41 22.32 -10.67 -3.74
CA ALA A 41 22.23 -12.12 -3.73
C ALA A 41 23.62 -12.73 -3.67
N THR A 42 23.81 -13.75 -2.82
CA THR A 42 25.08 -14.49 -2.67
C THR A 42 24.81 -15.99 -2.65
N TYR A 43 25.76 -16.75 -3.15
CA TYR A 43 25.76 -18.20 -3.06
C TYR A 43 27.18 -18.70 -2.77
N ASN A 44 27.33 -19.48 -1.70
CA ASN A 44 28.63 -19.98 -1.23
C ASN A 44 29.71 -18.85 -1.15
N GLY A 45 29.34 -17.70 -0.59
CA GLY A 45 30.21 -16.55 -0.42
C GLY A 45 30.48 -15.72 -1.68
N THR A 46 29.95 -16.14 -2.83
CA THR A 46 30.09 -15.40 -4.11
C THR A 46 28.87 -14.54 -4.35
N THR A 47 29.09 -13.26 -4.65
CA THR A 47 28.01 -12.34 -5.05
C THR A 47 27.54 -12.65 -6.46
N LEU A 48 26.23 -12.85 -6.60
CA LEU A 48 25.58 -13.11 -7.87
C LEU A 48 25.37 -11.80 -8.65
N LYS A 49 25.52 -11.88 -9.97
CA LYS A 49 25.41 -10.73 -10.87
C LYS A 49 24.03 -10.68 -11.52
N LYS A 50 23.34 -9.57 -11.29
CA LYS A 50 22.11 -9.22 -12.00
C LYS A 50 22.31 -9.21 -13.51
N GLY A 51 21.37 -9.80 -14.24
CA GLY A 51 21.43 -9.91 -15.71
C GLY A 51 22.26 -11.08 -16.22
N THR A 52 23.21 -11.60 -15.42
CA THR A 52 24.05 -12.76 -15.74
C THR A 52 23.61 -14.01 -14.98
N ASP A 53 23.49 -13.91 -13.66
CA ASP A 53 23.16 -15.01 -12.77
C ASP A 53 21.67 -15.04 -12.44
N TYR A 54 21.00 -13.89 -12.51
CA TYR A 54 19.55 -13.78 -12.31
C TYR A 54 18.98 -12.51 -12.95
N ASP A 55 17.68 -12.59 -13.29
CA ASP A 55 16.81 -11.45 -13.49
C ASP A 55 15.89 -11.29 -12.27
N TYR A 56 15.23 -10.14 -12.11
CA TYR A 56 14.34 -9.90 -10.99
C TYR A 56 13.15 -9.06 -11.39
N TYR A 57 12.07 -9.23 -10.61
CA TYR A 57 10.79 -8.55 -10.77
C TYR A 57 10.26 -8.14 -9.41
N TYR A 58 9.44 -7.11 -9.38
CA TYR A 58 8.70 -6.72 -8.18
C TYR A 58 7.23 -7.06 -8.35
N ILE A 59 6.62 -7.61 -7.31
CA ILE A 59 5.23 -8.06 -7.29
C ILE A 59 4.54 -7.39 -6.12
N LYS A 60 3.32 -6.83 -6.34
CA LYS A 60 2.52 -6.14 -5.32
C LYS A 60 3.30 -5.04 -4.58
N ASN A 61 4.10 -4.30 -5.29
CA ASN A 61 5.06 -3.35 -4.72
C ASN A 61 4.57 -1.90 -4.64
N VAL A 62 3.25 -1.68 -4.64
CA VAL A 62 2.64 -0.34 -4.54
C VAL A 62 1.73 -0.21 -3.34
N LEU A 63 0.76 -1.11 -3.19
CA LEU A 63 -0.28 -1.04 -2.17
C LEU A 63 0.22 -1.55 -0.82
N ALA A 64 -0.37 -1.04 0.26
CA ALA A 64 -0.09 -1.54 1.60
C ALA A 64 -0.36 -3.05 1.71
N GLY A 65 0.52 -3.75 2.39
CA GLY A 65 0.55 -5.20 2.52
C GLY A 65 1.93 -5.76 2.26
N THR A 66 2.00 -7.02 1.84
CA THR A 66 3.26 -7.68 1.51
C THR A 66 3.56 -7.54 0.02
N GLY A 67 4.67 -6.89 -0.29
CA GLY A 67 5.28 -6.88 -1.62
C GLY A 67 6.36 -7.95 -1.72
N TYR A 68 6.76 -8.29 -2.92
CA TYR A 68 7.79 -9.31 -3.16
C TYR A 68 8.79 -8.82 -4.21
N THR A 69 10.03 -9.19 -3.99
CA THR A 69 11.04 -9.25 -5.03
C THR A 69 11.19 -10.70 -5.46
N MET A 70 11.00 -10.98 -6.74
CA MET A 70 11.19 -12.32 -7.31
C MET A 70 12.48 -12.34 -8.10
N LEU A 71 13.38 -13.23 -7.74
CA LEU A 71 14.58 -13.55 -8.51
C LEU A 71 14.30 -14.77 -9.40
N ARG A 72 14.73 -14.70 -10.64
CA ARG A 72 14.70 -15.80 -11.59
C ARG A 72 16.11 -16.14 -12.01
N GLY A 73 16.56 -17.38 -11.74
CA GLY A 73 17.90 -17.83 -12.09
C GLY A 73 18.18 -17.81 -13.58
N LYS A 74 19.42 -17.50 -13.93
CA LYS A 74 19.97 -17.45 -15.29
C LYS A 74 21.36 -18.08 -15.32
N GLY A 75 21.80 -18.49 -16.51
CA GLY A 75 23.12 -19.04 -16.72
C GLY A 75 23.39 -20.26 -15.86
N LYS A 76 24.23 -20.14 -14.85
CA LYS A 76 24.56 -21.22 -13.89
C LYS A 76 23.46 -21.48 -12.87
N TYR A 77 22.42 -20.65 -12.85
CA TYR A 77 21.33 -20.76 -11.88
C TYR A 77 20.01 -21.01 -12.57
N SER A 78 19.11 -21.70 -11.89
CA SER A 78 17.75 -22.02 -12.36
C SER A 78 16.74 -21.72 -11.26
N GLY A 79 15.46 -21.87 -11.57
CA GLY A 79 14.37 -21.67 -10.62
C GLY A 79 14.11 -20.23 -10.23
N THR A 80 13.32 -20.05 -9.20
CA THR A 80 12.89 -18.73 -8.71
C THR A 80 13.02 -18.65 -7.19
N LYS A 81 13.18 -17.41 -6.69
CA LYS A 81 13.15 -17.10 -5.26
C LYS A 81 12.31 -15.86 -5.02
N LEU A 82 11.33 -15.97 -4.12
CA LEU A 82 10.54 -14.85 -3.63
C LEU A 82 11.11 -14.33 -2.32
N VAL A 83 11.32 -13.02 -2.25
CA VAL A 83 11.78 -12.33 -1.05
C VAL A 83 10.77 -11.26 -0.66
N PRO A 84 10.08 -11.40 0.47
CA PRO A 84 9.04 -10.46 0.88
C PRO A 84 9.62 -9.17 1.44
N PHE A 85 8.85 -8.09 1.30
CA PHE A 85 9.00 -6.84 2.05
C PHE A 85 7.63 -6.29 2.40
N THR A 86 7.56 -5.42 3.39
CA THR A 86 6.30 -4.88 3.89
C THR A 86 6.09 -3.45 3.36
N ILE A 87 4.86 -3.15 2.97
CA ILE A 87 4.40 -1.78 2.73
C ILE A 87 3.34 -1.49 3.79
N THR A 88 3.65 -0.62 4.74
CA THR A 88 2.73 -0.21 5.80
C THR A 88 1.72 0.80 5.29
N THR A 89 0.58 0.89 5.95
CA THR A 89 -0.38 1.97 5.73
C THR A 89 0.21 3.31 6.17
N THR A 90 -0.30 4.41 5.60
CA THR A 90 0.08 5.76 6.01
C THR A 90 -1.06 6.45 6.76
N ASP A 91 -0.74 7.38 7.66
CA ASP A 91 -1.75 8.11 8.41
C ASP A 91 -2.43 9.15 7.51
N ILE A 92 -3.76 9.01 7.37
CA ILE A 92 -4.55 9.94 6.56
C ILE A 92 -4.48 11.38 7.09
N ALA A 93 -4.20 11.56 8.38
CA ALA A 93 -4.09 12.88 9.01
C ALA A 93 -2.83 13.65 8.58
N GLU A 94 -1.75 12.94 8.20
CA GLU A 94 -0.47 13.60 7.88
C GLU A 94 -0.46 14.35 6.55
N GLY A 95 -1.32 14.00 5.61
CA GLY A 95 -1.38 14.66 4.31
C GLY A 95 -2.79 14.76 3.75
N GLY A 96 -3.78 14.35 4.52
CA GLY A 96 -5.19 14.39 4.14
C GLY A 96 -5.82 15.75 4.37
N THR A 97 -6.70 16.13 3.46
CA THR A 97 -7.53 17.34 3.55
C THR A 97 -8.97 17.01 3.21
N VAL A 98 -9.89 17.69 3.87
CA VAL A 98 -11.32 17.63 3.58
C VAL A 98 -11.77 19.01 3.09
N ALA A 99 -12.42 19.07 1.95
CA ALA A 99 -12.95 20.32 1.40
C ALA A 99 -13.99 20.94 2.36
N ASP A 100 -14.14 22.26 2.33
CA ASP A 100 -15.13 22.96 3.14
C ASP A 100 -16.53 22.47 2.82
N ILE A 101 -17.34 22.38 3.87
CA ILE A 101 -18.73 21.94 3.82
C ILE A 101 -19.61 23.17 4.06
N ALA A 102 -20.57 23.39 3.17
CA ALA A 102 -21.53 24.49 3.30
C ALA A 102 -22.41 24.31 4.55
N ASP A 103 -22.86 25.43 5.09
CA ASP A 103 -23.79 25.45 6.22
C ASP A 103 -25.16 24.89 5.78
N TYR A 104 -25.86 24.29 6.73
CA TYR A 104 -27.23 23.84 6.60
C TYR A 104 -28.16 24.65 7.48
N THR A 105 -29.44 24.62 7.19
CA THR A 105 -30.51 25.11 8.06
C THR A 105 -31.20 23.94 8.72
N TYR A 106 -31.53 24.09 10.00
CA TYR A 106 -32.27 23.08 10.74
C TYR A 106 -33.65 22.82 10.13
N ASP A 107 -33.97 21.58 9.91
CA ASP A 107 -35.27 21.10 9.40
C ASP A 107 -35.73 19.80 10.10
N GLY A 108 -35.10 19.44 11.20
CA GLY A 108 -35.41 18.22 11.96
C GLY A 108 -34.78 16.94 11.38
N THR A 109 -34.11 17.01 10.23
CA THR A 109 -33.48 15.83 9.60
C THR A 109 -31.96 15.83 9.78
N ALA A 110 -31.38 14.63 9.77
CA ALA A 110 -29.92 14.47 9.85
C ALA A 110 -29.24 14.97 8.58
N LYS A 111 -28.21 15.80 8.73
CA LYS A 111 -27.40 16.33 7.63
C LYS A 111 -26.22 15.37 7.39
N LYS A 112 -26.12 14.87 6.17
CA LYS A 112 -25.04 13.96 5.75
C LYS A 112 -24.42 14.47 4.45
N PRO A 113 -23.66 15.58 4.50
CA PRO A 113 -23.03 16.13 3.31
C PRO A 113 -22.08 15.13 2.67
N THR A 114 -22.03 15.14 1.34
CA THR A 114 -20.97 14.45 0.61
C THR A 114 -19.66 15.20 0.84
N VAL A 115 -18.63 14.48 1.25
CA VAL A 115 -17.29 15.06 1.51
C VAL A 115 -16.36 14.78 0.34
N LYS A 116 -15.45 15.70 0.09
CA LYS A 116 -14.34 15.52 -0.84
C LYS A 116 -13.05 15.44 -0.02
N VAL A 117 -12.40 14.30 -0.07
CA VAL A 117 -11.17 14.03 0.66
C VAL A 117 -10.02 13.89 -0.33
N GLN A 118 -8.92 14.56 -0.06
CA GLN A 118 -7.69 14.45 -0.83
C GLN A 118 -6.54 14.06 0.10
N TYR A 119 -5.57 13.35 -0.44
CA TYR A 119 -4.30 13.06 0.21
C TYR A 119 -3.16 13.48 -0.71
N THR A 120 -2.33 14.43 -0.25
CA THR A 120 -1.23 15.01 -1.04
C THR A 120 -1.65 15.36 -2.49
N GLY A 121 -2.82 16.02 -2.65
CA GLY A 121 -3.36 16.44 -3.94
C GLY A 121 -4.07 15.37 -4.77
N THR A 122 -4.14 14.14 -4.29
CA THR A 122 -4.88 13.04 -4.95
C THR A 122 -6.24 12.85 -4.30
N THR A 123 -7.31 12.85 -5.09
CA THR A 123 -8.67 12.59 -4.57
C THR A 123 -8.80 11.13 -4.15
N LEU A 124 -9.26 10.93 -2.92
CA LEU A 124 -9.52 9.61 -2.34
C LEU A 124 -10.96 9.16 -2.62
N THR A 125 -11.17 7.85 -2.65
CA THR A 125 -12.47 7.23 -2.94
C THR A 125 -13.11 6.71 -1.65
N LYS A 126 -14.32 7.20 -1.34
CA LYS A 126 -15.13 6.71 -0.22
C LYS A 126 -15.42 5.21 -0.39
N GLY A 127 -15.31 4.47 0.70
CA GLY A 127 -15.51 3.01 0.72
C GLY A 127 -14.27 2.22 0.35
N THR A 128 -13.36 2.78 -0.44
CA THR A 128 -12.07 2.17 -0.80
C THR A 128 -10.95 2.68 0.09
N ASP A 129 -10.77 4.00 0.16
CA ASP A 129 -9.67 4.64 0.88
C ASP A 129 -10.06 5.13 2.26
N TYR A 130 -11.34 5.38 2.49
CA TYR A 130 -11.86 5.86 3.77
C TYR A 130 -13.34 5.52 3.97
N THR A 131 -13.77 5.60 5.21
CA THR A 131 -15.18 5.59 5.62
C THR A 131 -15.56 6.93 6.26
N VAL A 132 -16.85 7.22 6.31
CA VAL A 132 -17.39 8.49 6.83
C VAL A 132 -18.40 8.21 7.91
N SER A 133 -18.33 8.95 9.02
CA SER A 133 -19.36 9.02 10.04
C SER A 133 -19.67 10.45 10.41
N TYR A 134 -20.87 10.68 10.94
CA TYR A 134 -21.37 12.00 11.31
C TYR A 134 -21.77 12.00 12.77
N SER A 135 -21.62 13.14 13.43
CA SER A 135 -22.09 13.35 14.78
C SER A 135 -22.62 14.78 14.96
N ASN A 136 -23.58 14.95 15.89
CA ASN A 136 -24.25 16.25 16.12
C ASN A 136 -24.84 16.86 14.85
N ASN A 137 -25.29 16.04 13.92
CA ASN A 137 -25.64 16.44 12.56
C ASN A 137 -27.15 16.58 12.31
N THR A 138 -27.96 16.71 13.36
CA THR A 138 -29.41 16.92 13.26
C THR A 138 -29.82 18.28 13.80
N ASN A 139 -29.41 18.61 15.04
CA ASN A 139 -29.80 19.85 15.71
C ASN A 139 -28.96 21.05 15.27
N ALA A 140 -29.49 22.26 15.45
CA ALA A 140 -28.74 23.49 15.24
C ALA A 140 -27.48 23.50 16.13
N GLY A 141 -26.36 23.94 15.56
CA GLY A 141 -25.05 23.94 16.20
C GLY A 141 -23.95 23.53 15.27
N THR A 142 -22.86 23.00 15.81
CA THR A 142 -21.72 22.50 15.05
C THR A 142 -21.79 20.99 14.91
N ALA A 143 -21.89 20.53 13.67
CA ALA A 143 -21.82 19.11 13.32
C ALA A 143 -20.40 18.71 12.96
N THR A 144 -20.08 17.44 13.13
CA THR A 144 -18.75 16.87 12.83
C THR A 144 -18.87 15.73 11.85
N VAL A 145 -18.01 15.75 10.85
CA VAL A 145 -17.74 14.63 9.94
C VAL A 145 -16.43 14.00 10.35
N LYS A 146 -16.41 12.69 10.55
CA LYS A 146 -15.21 11.91 10.84
C LYS A 146 -14.89 11.02 9.64
N ILE A 147 -13.69 11.18 9.12
CA ILE A 147 -13.11 10.38 8.04
C ILE A 147 -12.16 9.38 8.68
N THR A 148 -12.34 8.10 8.42
CA THR A 148 -11.46 7.03 8.93
C THR A 148 -10.76 6.37 7.76
N GLY A 149 -9.43 6.36 7.78
CA GLY A 149 -8.60 5.73 6.76
C GLY A 149 -8.86 4.23 6.64
N LYS A 150 -8.72 3.71 5.44
CA LYS A 150 -8.98 2.32 5.11
C LYS A 150 -8.00 1.86 4.03
N ARG A 151 -7.69 0.57 4.00
CA ARG A 151 -6.83 -0.07 3.00
C ARG A 151 -5.37 0.42 3.05
N ASN A 152 -5.02 1.45 2.29
CA ASN A 152 -3.67 2.02 2.29
C ASN A 152 -3.47 3.09 3.37
N PHE A 153 -4.54 3.46 4.04
CA PHE A 153 -4.56 4.53 5.03
C PHE A 153 -5.05 4.01 6.38
N HIS A 154 -4.54 4.61 7.45
CA HIS A 154 -5.06 4.49 8.81
C HIS A 154 -5.27 5.88 9.40
N GLY A 155 -5.73 5.95 10.65
CA GLY A 155 -5.98 7.21 11.32
C GLY A 155 -7.28 7.88 10.90
N THR A 156 -7.49 9.10 11.37
CA THR A 156 -8.74 9.85 11.18
C THR A 156 -8.51 11.30 10.86
N LEU A 157 -9.43 11.87 10.07
CA LEU A 157 -9.60 13.31 9.85
C LEU A 157 -10.98 13.72 10.32
N THR A 158 -11.13 14.94 10.82
CA THR A 158 -12.41 15.53 11.15
C THR A 158 -12.61 16.83 10.39
N LYS A 159 -13.88 17.12 10.03
CA LYS A 159 -14.29 18.38 9.44
C LYS A 159 -15.60 18.78 10.09
N THR A 160 -15.77 20.04 10.41
CA THR A 160 -17.02 20.57 11.00
C THR A 160 -17.80 21.36 9.98
N PHE A 161 -19.11 21.44 10.18
CA PHE A 161 -20.01 22.33 9.45
C PHE A 161 -21.09 22.83 10.39
N LYS A 162 -21.75 23.93 10.05
CA LYS A 162 -22.80 24.51 10.88
C LYS A 162 -24.19 24.08 10.42
N ILE A 163 -25.07 23.92 11.39
CA ILE A 163 -26.52 23.82 11.18
C ILE A 163 -27.11 25.05 11.88
N ASN A 164 -27.56 26.00 11.09
CA ASN A 164 -28.16 27.23 11.55
C ASN A 164 -29.58 26.99 12.05
N LYS A 165 -30.04 27.80 12.98
CA LYS A 165 -31.46 27.79 13.41
C LYS A 165 -32.36 28.15 12.23
N ALA A 166 -33.51 27.51 12.19
CA ALA A 166 -34.55 27.87 11.22
C ALA A 166 -35.14 29.26 11.55
#